data_081f2cf3964af91a127c7364ecbb5399
#
_entry.id   081f2cf3964af91a127c7364ecbb5399
#
_cell.length_a   1.000
_cell.length_b   1.000
_cell.length_c   1.000
_cell.angle_alpha   90.00
_cell.angle_beta   90.00
_cell.angle_gamma   90.00
#
_symmetry.space_group_name_H-M   'P 1'
#
loop_
_entity.id
_entity.type
_entity.pdbx_description
1 polymer ?
#
loop_
_entity_poly.entity_id
_entity_poly.type
_entity_poly.pdbx_seq_one_letter_code
_entity_poly.pdbx_strand_id
1 'polypeptide(L)'
;MCIRDRFIKDKKRIVIKIGSSSLMHEQTGRLDLLKIEKLVRILIDIKNSGKDVVLVSSGAIAVGRAVIGLCDRPTELPVKQACASIGQAKLMMVYQKIFAEYGAVASQVLLTKNTIVNDVNRTNAQNTFNEILKLGAVPIVNENDTVSTYEIEQLQAFGDNDRLSAIVASIIGADLLILLSDIDGLYTDCLLYTSDAADAAR
;
A
#
# COMPACT_ATOMS: atom_id res chain seq x y z
N MET A 1 -9.44 -6.51 28.37
CA MET A 1 -9.16 -6.94 26.99
C MET A 1 -10.50 -7.07 26.28
N CYS A 2 -10.79 -6.20 25.33
CA CYS A 2 -12.07 -6.14 24.62
C CYS A 2 -12.27 -7.42 23.75
N ILE A 3 -13.52 -7.84 23.52
CA ILE A 3 -13.85 -8.99 22.65
C ILE A 3 -13.26 -8.77 21.24
N ARG A 4 -13.23 -7.52 20.74
CA ARG A 4 -12.61 -7.13 19.47
C ARG A 4 -11.09 -7.43 19.43
N ASP A 5 -10.39 -7.28 20.54
CA ASP A 5 -8.92 -7.52 20.60
C ASP A 5 -8.56 -8.99 20.41
N ARG A 6 -9.43 -9.91 20.84
CA ARG A 6 -9.21 -11.36 20.65
C ARG A 6 -9.35 -11.74 19.16
N PHE A 7 -10.34 -11.17 18.48
CA PHE A 7 -10.61 -11.48 17.07
C PHE A 7 -9.44 -11.09 16.14
N ILE A 8 -8.72 -10.00 16.45
CA ILE A 8 -7.57 -9.53 15.66
C ILE A 8 -6.30 -10.34 15.97
N LYS A 9 -6.14 -10.82 17.23
CA LYS A 9 -4.95 -11.57 17.64
C LYS A 9 -4.76 -12.88 16.89
N ASP A 10 -5.85 -13.55 16.53
CA ASP A 10 -5.82 -14.86 15.88
C ASP A 10 -5.55 -14.78 14.37
N LYS A 11 -5.51 -13.58 13.78
CA LYS A 11 -5.24 -13.37 12.36
C LYS A 11 -3.77 -13.64 12.05
N LYS A 12 -3.54 -14.48 11.04
CA LYS A 12 -2.19 -14.93 10.68
C LYS A 12 -1.61 -14.19 9.49
N ARG A 13 -2.45 -13.86 8.50
CA ARG A 13 -2.02 -13.19 7.26
C ARG A 13 -2.70 -11.83 7.14
N ILE A 14 -1.91 -10.78 7.15
CA ILE A 14 -2.38 -9.40 7.27
C ILE A 14 -1.89 -8.59 6.08
N VAL A 15 -2.81 -7.90 5.41
CA VAL A 15 -2.50 -6.87 4.41
C VAL A 15 -2.69 -5.50 5.03
N ILE A 16 -1.71 -4.63 4.88
CA ILE A 16 -1.76 -3.26 5.37
C ILE A 16 -1.59 -2.32 4.19
N LYS A 17 -2.50 -1.38 4.01
CA LYS A 17 -2.41 -0.34 2.97
C LYS A 17 -2.06 0.99 3.59
N ILE A 18 -1.12 1.71 2.96
CA ILE A 18 -0.78 3.09 3.32
C ILE A 18 -0.92 4.02 2.11
N GLY A 19 -1.57 5.17 2.34
CA GLY A 19 -1.76 6.22 1.34
C GLY A 19 -0.52 7.10 1.16
N SER A 20 -0.47 7.81 0.04
CA SER A 20 0.62 8.76 -0.26
C SER A 20 0.67 9.94 0.71
N SER A 21 -0.48 10.46 1.15
CA SER A 21 -0.58 11.52 2.16
C SER A 21 0.09 11.14 3.48
N SER A 22 -0.09 9.89 3.91
CA SER A 22 0.52 9.37 5.13
C SER A 22 2.04 9.18 5.03
N LEU A 23 2.59 9.04 3.81
CA LEU A 23 4.03 8.81 3.56
C LEU A 23 4.82 10.11 3.33
N MET A 24 4.14 11.21 3.08
CA MET A 24 4.76 12.47 2.68
C MET A 24 4.54 13.56 3.73
N HIS A 25 5.49 14.48 3.82
CA HIS A 25 5.27 15.73 4.53
C HIS A 25 4.37 16.65 3.69
N GLU A 26 3.27 17.11 4.25
CA GLU A 26 2.30 18.01 3.58
C GLU A 26 2.95 19.27 3.02
N GLN A 27 3.82 19.90 3.82
CA GLN A 27 4.44 21.18 3.48
C GLN A 27 5.52 21.08 2.39
N THR A 28 6.30 20.01 2.38
CA THR A 28 7.48 19.90 1.50
C THR A 28 7.29 18.91 0.36
N GLY A 29 6.27 18.06 0.42
CA GLY A 29 6.05 16.98 -0.54
C GLY A 29 7.18 15.95 -0.58
N ARG A 30 8.04 15.89 0.44
CA ARG A 30 9.11 14.90 0.58
C ARG A 30 8.67 13.74 1.46
N LEU A 31 9.34 12.59 1.31
CA LEU A 31 9.08 11.42 2.16
C LEU A 31 9.29 11.75 3.64
N ASP A 32 8.33 11.40 4.46
CA ASP A 32 8.42 11.45 5.93
C ASP A 32 9.10 10.17 6.43
N LEU A 33 10.41 10.23 6.54
CA LEU A 33 11.22 9.08 6.92
C LEU A 33 10.88 8.58 8.33
N LEU A 34 10.43 9.46 9.22
CA LEU A 34 10.05 9.09 10.58
C LEU A 34 8.77 8.24 10.58
N LYS A 35 7.77 8.63 9.78
CA LYS A 35 6.54 7.84 9.63
C LYS A 35 6.82 6.49 8.96
N ILE A 36 7.69 6.46 7.93
CA ILE A 36 8.07 5.23 7.24
C ILE A 36 8.82 4.30 8.19
N GLU A 37 9.77 4.82 8.98
CA GLU A 37 10.49 4.03 9.98
C GLU A 37 9.54 3.43 11.02
N LYS A 38 8.65 4.23 11.57
CA LYS A 38 7.63 3.77 12.53
C LYS A 38 6.74 2.68 11.93
N LEU A 39 6.31 2.84 10.67
CA LEU A 39 5.54 1.83 9.96
C LEU A 39 6.34 0.53 9.83
N VAL A 40 7.56 0.60 9.30
CA VAL A 40 8.41 -0.58 9.10
C VAL A 40 8.66 -1.31 10.41
N ARG A 41 8.96 -0.62 11.49
CA ARG A 41 9.12 -1.22 12.82
C ARG A 41 7.89 -2.00 13.27
N ILE A 42 6.69 -1.46 13.06
CA ILE A 42 5.44 -2.16 13.37
C ILE A 42 5.26 -3.41 12.48
N LEU A 43 5.56 -3.30 11.17
CA LEU A 43 5.48 -4.44 10.25
C LEU A 43 6.43 -5.57 10.68
N ILE A 44 7.64 -5.23 11.11
CA ILE A 44 8.63 -6.19 11.61
C ILE A 44 8.18 -6.83 12.91
N ASP A 45 7.59 -6.07 13.83
CA ASP A 45 7.05 -6.60 15.09
C ASP A 45 5.92 -7.60 14.82
N ILE A 46 4.99 -7.28 13.91
CA ILE A 46 3.94 -8.20 13.45
C ILE A 46 4.55 -9.48 12.86
N LYS A 47 5.53 -9.34 11.96
CA LYS A 47 6.23 -10.48 11.35
C LYS A 47 6.95 -11.34 12.41
N ASN A 48 7.65 -10.72 13.35
CA ASN A 48 8.37 -11.42 14.40
C ASN A 48 7.43 -12.12 15.40
N SER A 49 6.15 -11.70 15.45
CA SER A 49 5.11 -12.44 16.19
C SER A 49 4.60 -13.69 15.45
N GLY A 50 5.24 -14.09 14.34
CA GLY A 50 4.90 -15.29 13.57
C GLY A 50 3.75 -15.10 12.59
N LYS A 51 3.47 -13.87 12.16
CA LYS A 51 2.41 -13.53 11.21
C LYS A 51 2.99 -13.16 9.84
N ASP A 52 2.26 -13.50 8.78
CA ASP A 52 2.52 -13.02 7.44
C ASP A 52 2.03 -11.57 7.31
N VAL A 53 2.87 -10.68 6.80
CA VAL A 53 2.50 -9.29 6.57
C VAL A 53 2.86 -8.86 5.16
N VAL A 54 1.93 -8.19 4.50
CA VAL A 54 2.08 -7.60 3.17
C VAL A 54 1.73 -6.12 3.25
N LEU A 55 2.59 -5.26 2.72
CA LEU A 55 2.36 -3.83 2.64
C LEU A 55 1.93 -3.43 1.24
N VAL A 56 0.79 -2.77 1.09
CA VAL A 56 0.38 -2.09 -0.15
C VAL A 56 0.68 -0.60 0.03
N SER A 57 1.65 -0.11 -0.74
CA SER A 57 2.17 1.25 -0.60
C SER A 57 1.82 2.09 -1.81
N SER A 58 1.37 3.31 -1.55
CA SER A 58 1.15 4.34 -2.57
C SER A 58 2.34 5.29 -2.66
N GLY A 59 2.22 6.31 -3.52
CA GLY A 59 3.09 7.49 -3.49
C GLY A 59 4.22 7.50 -4.51
N ALA A 60 4.35 6.51 -5.39
CA ALA A 60 5.41 6.47 -6.38
C ALA A 60 5.46 7.75 -7.24
N ILE A 61 4.34 8.18 -7.81
CA ILE A 61 4.25 9.40 -8.63
C ILE A 61 4.67 10.64 -7.82
N ALA A 62 4.18 10.77 -6.59
CA ALA A 62 4.50 11.92 -5.74
C ALA A 62 5.99 11.97 -5.36
N VAL A 63 6.57 10.81 -5.03
CA VAL A 63 8.01 10.70 -4.75
C VAL A 63 8.84 11.03 -5.98
N GLY A 64 8.49 10.49 -7.14
CA GLY A 64 9.21 10.78 -8.39
C GLY A 64 9.17 12.26 -8.75
N ARG A 65 7.98 12.88 -8.65
CA ARG A 65 7.82 14.33 -8.82
C ARG A 65 8.78 15.12 -7.93
N ALA A 66 8.83 14.77 -6.64
CA ALA A 66 9.69 15.44 -5.67
C ALA A 66 11.19 15.23 -5.98
N VAL A 67 11.59 14.04 -6.46
CA VAL A 67 12.97 13.71 -6.82
C VAL A 67 13.45 14.54 -7.99
N ILE A 68 12.63 14.74 -9.02
CA ILE A 68 12.99 15.51 -10.22
C ILE A 68 12.66 17.00 -10.11
N GLY A 69 12.12 17.44 -8.96
CA GLY A 69 11.89 18.87 -8.68
C GLY A 69 10.72 19.49 -9.47
N LEU A 70 9.72 18.69 -9.89
CA LEU A 70 8.49 19.24 -10.49
C LEU A 70 7.61 19.89 -9.43
N CYS A 71 7.33 21.18 -9.60
CA CYS A 71 6.48 21.95 -8.68
C CYS A 71 5.02 21.49 -8.75
N ASP A 72 4.51 21.32 -9.96
CA ASP A 72 3.10 20.99 -10.20
C ASP A 72 2.84 19.49 -10.30
N ARG A 73 1.60 19.11 -10.02
CA ARG A 73 1.15 17.72 -10.18
C ARG A 73 1.06 17.41 -11.67
N PRO A 74 1.74 16.36 -12.18
CA PRO A 74 1.69 16.05 -13.59
C PRO A 74 0.27 15.68 -14.01
N THR A 75 -0.20 16.29 -15.10
CA THR A 75 -1.52 15.99 -15.70
C THR A 75 -1.39 14.98 -16.83
N GLU A 76 -0.30 15.03 -17.59
CA GLU A 76 -0.05 14.15 -18.73
C GLU A 76 0.35 12.75 -18.31
N LEU A 77 -0.25 11.73 -18.95
CA LEU A 77 0.01 10.32 -18.65
C LEU A 77 1.50 9.94 -18.78
N PRO A 78 2.23 10.31 -19.86
CA PRO A 78 3.65 9.96 -19.95
C PRO A 78 4.50 10.55 -18.82
N VAL A 79 4.17 11.75 -18.35
CA VAL A 79 4.88 12.39 -17.23
C VAL A 79 4.55 11.68 -15.91
N LYS A 80 3.30 11.29 -15.70
CA LYS A 80 2.90 10.48 -14.54
C LYS A 80 3.65 9.15 -14.52
N GLN A 81 3.72 8.44 -15.65
CA GLN A 81 4.43 7.18 -15.80
C GLN A 81 5.93 7.32 -15.53
N ALA A 82 6.57 8.37 -16.06
CA ALA A 82 7.97 8.66 -15.78
C ALA A 82 8.21 8.97 -14.30
N CYS A 83 7.35 9.78 -13.67
CA CYS A 83 7.40 10.03 -12.24
C CYS A 83 7.22 8.74 -11.43
N ALA A 84 6.27 7.88 -11.81
CA ALA A 84 6.05 6.60 -11.15
C ALA A 84 7.29 5.71 -11.21
N SER A 85 7.95 5.62 -12.37
CA SER A 85 9.19 4.84 -12.54
C SER A 85 10.30 5.32 -11.61
N ILE A 86 10.58 6.62 -11.61
CA ILE A 86 11.64 7.22 -10.77
C ILE A 86 11.29 7.09 -9.28
N GLY A 87 10.05 7.39 -8.94
CA GLY A 87 9.61 7.40 -7.55
C GLY A 87 9.48 6.03 -6.94
N GLN A 88 9.06 5.03 -7.71
CA GLN A 88 9.00 3.64 -7.24
C GLN A 88 10.38 3.11 -6.87
N ALA A 89 11.39 3.37 -7.70
CA ALA A 89 12.78 3.00 -7.40
C ALA A 89 13.27 3.67 -6.11
N LYS A 90 13.00 4.97 -5.95
CA LYS A 90 13.37 5.73 -4.76
C LYS A 90 12.65 5.23 -3.51
N LEU A 91 11.36 4.97 -3.60
CA LEU A 91 10.53 4.48 -2.51
C LEU A 91 11.01 3.11 -2.04
N MET A 92 11.27 2.18 -2.96
CA MET A 92 11.80 0.86 -2.63
C MET A 92 13.19 0.93 -2.00
N MET A 93 14.08 1.81 -2.48
CA MET A 93 15.38 2.02 -1.85
C MET A 93 15.24 2.45 -0.38
N VAL A 94 14.27 3.33 -0.08
CA VAL A 94 14.02 3.79 1.30
C VAL A 94 13.49 2.63 2.15
N TYR A 95 12.49 1.89 1.67
CA TYR A 95 11.98 0.73 2.39
C TYR A 95 13.07 -0.31 2.64
N GLN A 96 13.82 -0.72 1.60
CA GLN A 96 14.88 -1.73 1.73
C GLN A 96 15.94 -1.30 2.75
N LYS A 97 16.33 -0.03 2.75
CA LYS A 97 17.28 0.49 3.73
C LYS A 97 16.75 0.36 5.15
N ILE A 98 15.51 0.78 5.41
CA ILE A 98 14.94 0.73 6.76
C ILE A 98 14.68 -0.72 7.20
N PHE A 99 14.17 -1.60 6.32
CA PHE A 99 14.01 -3.01 6.62
C PHE A 99 15.34 -3.69 6.96
N ALA A 100 16.43 -3.33 6.28
CA ALA A 100 17.76 -3.86 6.53
C ALA A 100 18.30 -3.51 7.94
N GLU A 101 17.95 -2.33 8.47
CA GLU A 101 18.32 -1.95 9.85
C GLU A 101 17.72 -2.91 10.91
N TYR A 102 16.61 -3.58 10.58
CA TYR A 102 15.97 -4.60 11.42
C TYR A 102 16.32 -6.03 11.00
N GLY A 103 17.33 -6.23 10.14
CA GLY A 103 17.75 -7.55 9.65
C GLY A 103 16.68 -8.24 8.79
N ALA A 104 15.76 -7.49 8.20
CA ALA A 104 14.66 -8.01 7.40
C ALA A 104 14.80 -7.64 5.93
N VAL A 105 14.18 -8.45 5.06
CA VAL A 105 14.20 -8.28 3.61
C VAL A 105 12.84 -7.78 3.14
N ALA A 106 12.83 -6.68 2.40
CA ALA A 106 11.68 -6.21 1.65
C ALA A 106 11.77 -6.64 0.19
N SER A 107 10.69 -7.17 -0.37
CA SER A 107 10.59 -7.50 -1.79
C SER A 107 9.58 -6.60 -2.49
N GLN A 108 9.81 -6.29 -3.75
CA GLN A 108 8.88 -5.50 -4.57
C GLN A 108 7.97 -6.41 -5.37
N VAL A 109 6.66 -6.13 -5.35
CA VAL A 109 5.68 -6.76 -6.24
C VAL A 109 4.87 -5.65 -6.92
N LEU A 110 4.98 -5.56 -8.25
CA LEU A 110 4.20 -4.61 -9.04
C LEU A 110 3.10 -5.35 -9.81
N LEU A 111 1.87 -4.94 -9.59
CA LEU A 111 0.70 -5.55 -10.20
C LEU A 111 0.07 -4.63 -11.25
N THR A 112 -0.53 -5.23 -12.26
CA THR A 112 -1.35 -4.55 -13.26
C THR A 112 -2.78 -5.10 -13.21
N LYS A 113 -3.73 -4.42 -13.83
CA LYS A 113 -5.10 -4.95 -13.98
C LYS A 113 -5.13 -6.31 -14.66
N ASN A 114 -4.26 -6.56 -15.62
CA ASN A 114 -4.15 -7.87 -16.27
C ASN A 114 -3.80 -8.99 -15.29
N THR A 115 -3.04 -8.68 -14.25
CA THR A 115 -2.73 -9.65 -13.18
C THR A 115 -3.99 -10.10 -12.44
N ILE A 116 -5.01 -9.25 -12.42
CA ILE A 116 -6.26 -9.50 -11.68
C ILE A 116 -7.27 -10.26 -12.54
N VAL A 117 -7.36 -9.89 -13.82
CA VAL A 117 -8.39 -10.39 -14.75
C VAL A 117 -7.99 -11.75 -15.38
N ASN A 118 -6.71 -11.99 -15.57
CA ASN A 118 -6.19 -13.21 -16.17
C ASN A 118 -5.85 -14.25 -15.09
N ASP A 119 -6.49 -15.39 -15.13
CA ASP A 119 -6.33 -16.46 -14.13
C ASP A 119 -4.89 -16.98 -14.01
N VAL A 120 -4.16 -17.08 -15.14
CA VAL A 120 -2.75 -17.50 -15.13
C VAL A 120 -1.89 -16.49 -14.40
N ASN A 121 -2.05 -15.19 -14.72
CA ASN A 121 -1.31 -14.13 -14.06
C ASN A 121 -1.65 -14.03 -12.58
N ARG A 122 -2.92 -14.22 -12.22
CA ARG A 122 -3.39 -14.26 -10.83
C ARG A 122 -2.75 -15.41 -10.06
N THR A 123 -2.70 -16.60 -10.64
CA THR A 123 -2.06 -17.78 -10.04
C THR A 123 -0.56 -17.56 -9.86
N ASN A 124 0.12 -16.99 -10.86
CA ASN A 124 1.54 -16.66 -10.77
C ASN A 124 1.81 -15.63 -9.67
N ALA A 125 0.98 -14.60 -9.55
CA ALA A 125 1.09 -13.62 -8.47
C ALA A 125 0.91 -14.30 -7.10
N GLN A 126 -0.11 -15.14 -6.94
CA GLN A 126 -0.35 -15.89 -5.71
C GLN A 126 0.84 -16.77 -5.31
N ASN A 127 1.41 -17.50 -6.27
CA ASN A 127 2.59 -18.33 -6.05
C ASN A 127 3.79 -17.48 -5.62
N THR A 128 4.01 -16.34 -6.28
CA THR A 128 5.09 -15.39 -5.94
C THR A 128 4.94 -14.87 -4.52
N PHE A 129 3.75 -14.43 -4.12
CA PHE A 129 3.50 -13.98 -2.75
C PHE A 129 3.78 -15.08 -1.72
N ASN A 130 3.28 -16.29 -1.97
CA ASN A 130 3.48 -17.41 -1.06
C ASN A 130 4.95 -17.74 -0.88
N GLU A 131 5.74 -17.74 -1.97
CA GLU A 131 7.18 -18.02 -1.87
C GLU A 131 7.94 -16.88 -1.18
N ILE A 132 7.62 -15.61 -1.44
CA ILE A 132 8.22 -14.47 -0.74
C ILE A 132 7.98 -14.58 0.77
N LEU A 133 6.74 -14.89 1.18
CA LEU A 133 6.39 -15.04 2.60
C LEU A 133 7.10 -16.23 3.23
N LYS A 134 7.19 -17.38 2.55
CA LYS A 134 7.97 -18.55 3.01
C LYS A 134 9.45 -18.23 3.19
N LEU A 135 10.04 -17.44 2.30
CA LEU A 135 11.42 -16.98 2.40
C LEU A 135 11.63 -15.96 3.52
N GLY A 136 10.57 -15.57 4.23
CA GLY A 136 10.62 -14.62 5.32
C GLY A 136 10.83 -13.17 4.89
N ALA A 137 10.63 -12.84 3.61
CA ALA A 137 10.65 -11.46 3.14
C ALA A 137 9.26 -10.81 3.27
N VAL A 138 9.22 -9.48 3.36
CA VAL A 138 7.98 -8.70 3.40
C VAL A 138 7.67 -8.16 2.01
N PRO A 139 6.56 -8.59 1.36
CA PRO A 139 6.15 -8.03 0.09
C PRO A 139 5.68 -6.58 0.24
N ILE A 140 6.24 -5.68 -0.56
CA ILE A 140 5.77 -4.32 -0.74
C ILE A 140 5.14 -4.23 -2.13
N VAL A 141 3.85 -4.01 -2.15
CA VAL A 141 3.02 -4.06 -3.35
C VAL A 141 2.65 -2.66 -3.79
N ASN A 142 2.70 -2.42 -5.08
CA ASN A 142 2.13 -1.23 -5.70
C ASN A 142 1.56 -1.57 -7.09
N GLU A 143 0.81 -0.64 -7.68
CA GLU A 143 0.45 -0.74 -9.09
C GLU A 143 1.69 -0.49 -9.97
N ASN A 144 1.76 -1.15 -11.12
CA ASN A 144 2.77 -0.86 -12.13
C ASN A 144 2.33 0.32 -13.01
N ASP A 145 2.36 1.51 -12.42
CA ASP A 145 1.97 2.76 -13.09
C ASP A 145 2.78 3.05 -14.35
N THR A 146 3.97 2.43 -14.51
CA THR A 146 4.85 2.65 -15.67
C THR A 146 4.28 2.09 -16.96
N VAL A 147 3.43 1.08 -16.87
CA VAL A 147 2.80 0.40 -18.02
C VAL A 147 1.28 0.43 -17.95
N SER A 148 0.71 1.17 -17.00
CA SER A 148 -0.73 1.33 -16.94
C SER A 148 -1.23 2.24 -18.07
N THR A 149 -2.35 1.82 -18.70
CA THR A 149 -2.92 2.48 -19.87
C THR A 149 -4.05 3.45 -19.49
N TYR A 150 -4.36 4.37 -20.41
CA TYR A 150 -5.38 5.43 -20.26
C TYR A 150 -6.79 4.92 -19.89
N GLU A 151 -7.12 3.68 -20.20
CA GLU A 151 -8.43 3.06 -19.87
C GLU A 151 -8.65 2.95 -18.35
N ILE A 152 -7.59 3.13 -17.57
CA ILE A 152 -7.59 3.08 -16.11
C ILE A 152 -8.10 4.39 -15.50
N GLU A 153 -7.90 5.53 -16.18
CA GLU A 153 -8.31 6.84 -15.67
C GLU A 153 -9.83 7.05 -15.61
N GLN A 154 -10.59 6.38 -16.45
CA GLN A 154 -12.07 6.52 -16.49
C GLN A 154 -12.81 5.76 -15.39
N LEU A 155 -12.13 4.89 -14.64
CA LEU A 155 -12.69 4.12 -13.52
C LEU A 155 -12.30 4.69 -12.13
N GLN A 156 -11.93 5.96 -12.06
CA GLN A 156 -11.39 6.66 -10.87
C GLN A 156 -12.40 6.91 -9.72
N ALA A 157 -13.45 6.12 -9.57
CA ALA A 157 -14.41 6.32 -8.48
C ALA A 157 -13.96 5.76 -7.11
N PHE A 158 -12.85 5.01 -7.03
CA PHE A 158 -12.30 4.50 -5.76
C PHE A 158 -10.78 4.67 -5.77
N GLY A 159 -10.21 5.17 -4.68
CA GLY A 159 -8.77 5.35 -4.51
C GLY A 159 -7.99 4.08 -4.91
N ASP A 160 -7.15 4.19 -5.93
CA ASP A 160 -6.59 3.06 -6.67
C ASP A 160 -5.95 1.98 -5.78
N ASN A 161 -5.26 2.37 -4.69
CA ASN A 161 -4.59 1.42 -3.81
C ASN A 161 -5.47 0.78 -2.73
N ASP A 162 -6.65 1.33 -2.43
CA ASP A 162 -7.62 0.65 -1.55
C ASP A 162 -8.19 -0.57 -2.26
N ARG A 163 -8.56 -0.41 -3.54
CA ARG A 163 -9.00 -1.51 -4.39
C ARG A 163 -7.88 -2.53 -4.61
N LEU A 164 -6.65 -2.07 -4.90
CA LEU A 164 -5.50 -2.95 -5.06
C LEU A 164 -5.27 -3.78 -3.78
N SER A 165 -5.37 -3.17 -2.60
CA SER A 165 -5.16 -3.87 -1.33
C SER A 165 -6.22 -4.93 -1.06
N ALA A 166 -7.49 -4.68 -1.42
CA ALA A 166 -8.56 -5.67 -1.32
C ALA A 166 -8.33 -6.85 -2.27
N ILE A 167 -7.85 -6.58 -3.48
CA ILE A 167 -7.50 -7.61 -4.46
C ILE A 167 -6.31 -8.44 -3.98
N VAL A 168 -5.24 -7.80 -3.48
CA VAL A 168 -4.09 -8.49 -2.89
C VAL A 168 -4.54 -9.39 -1.74
N ALA A 169 -5.36 -8.86 -0.83
CA ALA A 169 -5.92 -9.63 0.28
C ALA A 169 -6.68 -10.88 -0.20
N SER A 170 -7.48 -10.73 -1.27
CA SER A 170 -8.19 -11.86 -1.89
C SER A 170 -7.24 -12.87 -2.54
N ILE A 171 -6.23 -12.41 -3.29
CA ILE A 171 -5.26 -13.30 -3.98
C ILE A 171 -4.50 -14.17 -3.00
N ILE A 172 -4.04 -13.58 -1.88
CA ILE A 172 -3.22 -14.29 -0.90
C ILE A 172 -4.04 -14.98 0.19
N GLY A 173 -5.38 -14.85 0.20
CA GLY A 173 -6.23 -15.38 1.26
C GLY A 173 -5.93 -14.74 2.61
N ALA A 174 -5.85 -13.42 2.67
CA ALA A 174 -5.56 -12.70 3.92
C ALA A 174 -6.73 -12.80 4.92
N ASP A 175 -6.40 -12.90 6.20
CA ASP A 175 -7.38 -12.94 7.30
C ASP A 175 -7.83 -11.54 7.72
N LEU A 176 -7.01 -10.52 7.41
CA LEU A 176 -7.23 -9.13 7.83
C LEU A 176 -6.66 -8.16 6.79
N LEU A 177 -7.45 -7.16 6.45
CA LEU A 177 -7.02 -5.99 5.68
C LEU A 177 -7.14 -4.75 6.58
N ILE A 178 -6.04 -4.00 6.70
CA ILE A 178 -5.97 -2.73 7.44
C ILE A 178 -5.71 -1.61 6.45
N LEU A 179 -6.62 -0.64 6.38
CA LEU A 179 -6.48 0.57 5.59
C LEU A 179 -6.04 1.70 6.51
N LEU A 180 -4.78 2.16 6.35
CA LEU A 180 -4.29 3.34 7.05
C LEU A 180 -4.70 4.57 6.24
N SER A 181 -5.52 5.42 6.84
CA SER A 181 -6.07 6.63 6.26
C SER A 181 -5.74 7.84 7.15
N ASP A 182 -5.80 9.01 6.56
CA ASP A 182 -5.73 10.31 7.23
C ASP A 182 -7.10 10.81 7.74
N ILE A 183 -8.17 10.02 7.49
CA ILE A 183 -9.51 10.23 8.02
C ILE A 183 -9.69 9.40 9.28
N ASP A 184 -10.38 9.97 10.27
CA ASP A 184 -10.58 9.37 11.60
C ASP A 184 -11.70 8.31 11.66
N GLY A 185 -12.47 8.13 10.58
CA GLY A 185 -13.54 7.13 10.53
C GLY A 185 -14.12 6.89 9.13
N LEU A 186 -15.08 5.96 9.07
CA LEU A 186 -15.91 5.72 7.88
C LEU A 186 -17.18 6.56 7.99
N TYR A 187 -17.41 7.41 7.00
CA TYR A 187 -18.54 8.33 6.95
C TYR A 187 -19.56 7.87 5.90
N THR A 188 -20.83 8.19 6.13
CA THR A 188 -21.94 7.81 5.24
C THR A 188 -22.03 8.69 3.99
N ASP A 189 -21.40 9.90 4.05
CA ASP A 189 -21.39 10.88 2.97
C ASP A 189 -20.23 11.87 3.16
N CYS A 190 -20.31 13.10 2.68
CA CYS A 190 -19.30 14.13 2.81
C CYS A 190 -19.01 14.48 4.29
N LEU A 191 -17.73 14.50 4.68
CA LEU A 191 -17.25 14.75 6.03
C LEU A 191 -17.79 16.05 6.68
N LEU A 192 -18.21 17.04 5.86
CA LEU A 192 -18.75 18.31 6.36
C LEU A 192 -20.20 18.22 6.85
N TYR A 193 -20.93 17.16 6.49
CA TYR A 193 -22.38 17.07 6.69
C TYR A 193 -22.86 15.76 7.33
N THR A 194 -21.95 14.86 7.72
CA THR A 194 -22.34 13.53 8.22
C THR A 194 -21.72 13.19 9.56
N SER A 195 -22.45 12.38 10.32
CA SER A 195 -21.93 11.70 11.52
C SER A 195 -21.06 10.52 11.12
N ASP A 196 -20.15 10.11 12.02
CA ASP A 196 -19.39 8.86 11.88
C ASP A 196 -20.33 7.68 11.70
N ALA A 197 -20.11 6.87 10.66
CA ALA A 197 -20.90 5.66 10.40
C ALA A 197 -20.82 4.64 11.56
N ALA A 198 -19.77 4.69 12.37
CA ALA A 198 -19.64 3.88 13.57
C ALA A 198 -20.59 4.30 14.69
N ASP A 199 -21.01 5.56 14.76
CA ASP A 199 -22.00 6.05 15.72
C ASP A 199 -23.45 5.75 15.29
N ALA A 200 -23.71 5.62 13.98
CA ALA A 200 -25.01 5.24 13.44
C ALA A 200 -25.33 3.73 13.62
N ALA A 201 -24.33 2.92 13.94
CA ALA A 201 -24.47 1.47 14.15
C ALA A 201 -24.61 1.08 15.64
N ARG A 202 -24.76 2.05 16.54
CA ARG A 202 -25.08 1.86 17.96
C ARG A 202 -26.59 2.01 18.19
#